data_c0908355da2b36cc17794574a95e14fb
#
_entry.id   c0908355da2b36cc17794574a95e14fb
#
_cell.length_a   1.000
_cell.length_b   1.000
_cell.length_c   1.000
_cell.angle_alpha   90.00
_cell.angle_beta   90.00
_cell.angle_gamma   90.00
#
_symmetry.space_group_name_H-M   'P 1'
#
loop_
_entity.id
_entity.type
_entity.pdbx_description
1 polymer ?
#
loop_
_entity_poly.entity_id
_entity_poly.type
_entity_poly.pdbx_seq_one_letter_code
_entity_poly.pdbx_strand_id
1 'polypeptide(L)'
;MPKLNHIASITLDPITVGKFYATIFDMSFDYRSIGIGYASTAREGYVGLNFNPSMPGRPGPFGLDHFGIEVDDINNSFDQAGKNYPEVEWIKRSGTRPYAQVDINDPDGQVVNINQRDIDKGISEVKTAGVYLEEDSAEPRPRHVEYLALRTPNPSRCSDFYRDVFEMTPMNRQEDQETYSLTDGRVVLKLMPWRISDFDGMDVNRPMLDHIGFKVEDADKVHEEILDYNGRFPPMAAPCWLLEDREEDRNRAKHMKQIAPESKYQYCDMNGTCFVTND
;
A
#
# COMPACT_ATOMS: atom_id res chain seq x y z
N MET A 1 17.28 -6.42 -7.94
CA MET A 1 15.86 -6.34 -8.33
C MET A 1 15.15 -5.38 -7.37
N PRO A 2 14.18 -4.60 -7.83
CA PRO A 2 13.42 -3.71 -6.97
C PRO A 2 12.67 -4.52 -5.90
N LYS A 3 12.24 -3.82 -4.84
CA LYS A 3 11.42 -4.41 -3.78
C LYS A 3 10.38 -3.39 -3.33
N LEU A 4 9.10 -3.74 -3.40
CA LEU A 4 8.04 -2.98 -2.75
C LEU A 4 8.17 -3.19 -1.23
N ASN A 5 8.75 -2.21 -0.53
CA ASN A 5 9.18 -2.40 0.84
C ASN A 5 8.19 -1.90 1.90
N HIS A 6 7.33 -0.95 1.54
CA HIS A 6 6.27 -0.49 2.45
C HIS A 6 5.06 0.10 1.72
N ILE A 7 3.93 0.08 2.42
CA ILE A 7 2.69 0.77 2.07
C ILE A 7 2.33 1.66 3.24
N ALA A 8 2.06 2.93 2.99
CA ALA A 8 1.78 3.90 4.04
C ALA A 8 0.33 4.38 4.01
N SER A 9 -0.26 4.48 5.19
CA SER A 9 -1.59 5.04 5.41
C SER A 9 -1.54 6.20 6.40
N ILE A 10 -2.46 7.15 6.25
CA ILE A 10 -2.71 8.23 7.19
C ILE A 10 -3.90 7.86 8.05
N THR A 11 -3.76 7.97 9.36
CA THR A 11 -4.78 7.56 10.33
C THR A 11 -4.84 8.51 11.54
N LEU A 12 -5.98 8.52 12.21
CA LEU A 12 -6.11 9.24 13.49
C LEU A 12 -5.46 8.49 14.65
N ASP A 13 -5.44 7.15 14.60
CA ASP A 13 -4.86 6.30 15.64
C ASP A 13 -3.93 5.23 15.04
N PRO A 14 -2.67 5.59 14.75
CA PRO A 14 -1.70 4.66 14.17
C PRO A 14 -1.47 3.40 15.01
N ILE A 15 -1.50 3.51 16.34
CA ILE A 15 -1.22 2.38 17.22
C ILE A 15 -2.34 1.36 17.15
N THR A 16 -3.60 1.79 17.26
CA THR A 16 -4.75 0.89 17.24
C THR A 16 -4.90 0.23 15.87
N VAL A 17 -4.76 1.00 14.78
CA VAL A 17 -4.82 0.45 13.42
C VAL A 17 -3.67 -0.54 13.16
N GLY A 18 -2.44 -0.17 13.52
CA GLY A 18 -1.29 -1.06 13.35
C GLY A 18 -1.42 -2.37 14.12
N LYS A 19 -1.95 -2.34 15.35
CA LYS A 19 -2.23 -3.55 16.14
C LYS A 19 -3.30 -4.43 15.51
N PHE A 20 -4.34 -3.83 14.89
CA PHE A 20 -5.35 -4.59 14.15
C PHE A 20 -4.69 -5.42 13.04
N TYR A 21 -3.96 -4.75 12.12
CA TYR A 21 -3.29 -5.45 11.02
C TYR A 21 -2.27 -6.48 11.52
N ALA A 22 -1.49 -6.14 12.55
CA ALA A 22 -0.53 -7.07 13.13
C ALA A 22 -1.19 -8.32 13.71
N THR A 23 -2.33 -8.16 14.38
CA THR A 23 -3.06 -9.30 14.99
C THR A 23 -3.73 -10.17 13.93
N ILE A 24 -4.41 -9.56 12.95
CA ILE A 24 -5.16 -10.32 11.94
C ILE A 24 -4.25 -11.01 10.94
N PHE A 25 -3.14 -10.36 10.54
CA PHE A 25 -2.24 -10.89 9.52
C PHE A 25 -0.94 -11.49 10.07
N ASP A 26 -0.88 -11.75 11.39
CA ASP A 26 0.29 -12.33 12.06
C ASP A 26 1.59 -11.60 11.75
N MET A 27 1.54 -10.26 11.84
CA MET A 27 2.68 -9.38 11.57
C MET A 27 3.38 -8.97 12.85
N SER A 28 4.69 -8.71 12.77
CA SER A 28 5.39 -8.01 13.84
C SER A 28 4.89 -6.58 13.95
N PHE A 29 4.87 -6.02 15.17
CA PHE A 29 4.35 -4.69 15.44
C PHE A 29 5.38 -3.85 16.17
N ASP A 30 5.57 -2.61 15.70
CA ASP A 30 6.38 -1.60 16.38
C ASP A 30 5.74 -0.21 16.27
N TYR A 31 6.13 0.70 17.17
CA TYR A 31 5.67 2.09 17.12
C TYR A 31 6.74 3.04 17.64
N ARG A 32 6.72 4.28 17.17
CA ARG A 32 7.65 5.33 17.58
C ARG A 32 6.95 6.66 17.80
N SER A 33 7.46 7.45 18.74
CA SER A 33 7.07 8.86 18.89
C SER A 33 7.68 9.70 17.75
N ILE A 34 6.86 10.57 17.17
CA ILE A 34 7.27 11.52 16.11
C ILE A 34 7.01 12.98 16.50
N GLY A 35 7.06 13.27 17.79
CA GLY A 35 6.92 14.61 18.36
C GLY A 35 5.49 15.01 18.70
N ILE A 36 4.57 14.94 17.72
CA ILE A 36 3.15 15.31 17.91
C ILE A 36 2.21 14.11 18.03
N GLY A 37 2.75 12.89 18.05
CA GLY A 37 1.99 11.66 18.12
C GLY A 37 2.89 10.45 17.92
N TYR A 38 2.28 9.35 17.50
CA TYR A 38 2.95 8.09 17.24
C TYR A 38 2.73 7.68 15.79
N ALA A 39 3.76 7.10 15.18
CA ALA A 39 3.63 6.28 13.98
C ALA A 39 3.82 4.82 14.37
N SER A 40 3.17 3.90 13.66
CA SER A 40 3.37 2.47 13.86
C SER A 40 3.65 1.75 12.55
N THR A 41 4.20 0.56 12.67
CA THR A 41 4.48 -0.33 11.53
C THR A 41 4.07 -1.75 11.90
N ALA A 42 3.32 -2.40 11.02
CA ALA A 42 3.10 -3.84 11.02
C ALA A 42 3.88 -4.46 9.85
N ARG A 43 4.68 -5.51 10.08
CA ARG A 43 5.56 -6.12 9.07
C ARG A 43 5.36 -7.62 9.00
N GLU A 44 5.30 -8.12 7.77
CA GLU A 44 5.17 -9.57 7.50
C GLU A 44 6.51 -10.24 7.11
N GLY A 45 7.62 -9.51 7.25
CA GLY A 45 8.96 -9.98 6.86
C GLY A 45 9.39 -9.61 5.44
N TYR A 46 8.54 -8.95 4.65
CA TYR A 46 8.86 -8.40 3.34
C TYR A 46 8.31 -6.99 3.16
N VAL A 47 7.01 -6.80 3.25
CA VAL A 47 6.34 -5.49 3.19
C VAL A 47 6.05 -4.97 4.58
N GLY A 48 6.26 -3.67 4.81
CA GLY A 48 5.81 -2.97 6.00
C GLY A 48 4.55 -2.15 5.72
N LEU A 49 3.52 -2.28 6.56
CA LEU A 49 2.38 -1.37 6.58
C LEU A 49 2.69 -0.25 7.57
N ASN A 50 2.89 0.96 7.07
CA ASN A 50 3.25 2.13 7.87
C ASN A 50 2.01 2.98 8.15
N PHE A 51 1.64 3.13 9.41
CA PHE A 51 0.52 3.94 9.85
C PHE A 51 1.05 5.25 10.43
N ASN A 52 0.78 6.36 9.74
CA ASN A 52 1.25 7.69 10.10
C ASN A 52 0.07 8.52 10.64
N PRO A 53 0.28 9.35 11.69
CA PRO A 53 -0.76 10.23 12.16
C PRO A 53 -1.04 11.33 11.15
N SER A 54 -2.29 11.80 11.13
CA SER A 54 -2.63 13.05 10.47
C SER A 54 -1.91 14.21 11.17
N MET A 55 -1.19 15.01 10.39
CA MET A 55 -0.39 16.11 10.92
C MET A 55 -0.95 17.47 10.48
N PRO A 56 -0.87 18.51 11.34
CA PRO A 56 -1.18 19.88 10.93
C PRO A 56 -0.37 20.29 9.71
N GLY A 57 -1.01 20.90 8.72
CA GLY A 57 -0.34 21.33 7.50
C GLY A 57 -0.10 20.23 6.45
N ARG A 58 -0.50 19.00 6.73
CA ARG A 58 -0.55 17.91 5.74
C ARG A 58 -2.01 17.61 5.38
N PRO A 59 -2.61 18.39 4.49
CA PRO A 59 -3.96 18.12 4.02
C PRO A 59 -3.92 16.86 3.17
N GLY A 60 -4.72 15.89 3.52
CA GLY A 60 -4.88 14.66 2.77
C GLY A 60 -6.00 13.83 3.35
N PRO A 61 -6.63 12.98 2.54
CA PRO A 61 -7.61 12.04 3.07
C PRO A 61 -6.91 11.05 4.02
N PHE A 62 -7.69 10.46 4.91
CA PHE A 62 -7.28 9.27 5.63
C PHE A 62 -7.19 8.08 4.67
N GLY A 63 -6.57 6.99 5.11
CA GLY A 63 -6.38 5.78 4.32
C GLY A 63 -5.03 5.77 3.61
N LEU A 64 -4.96 5.04 2.49
CA LEU A 64 -3.73 4.85 1.71
C LEU A 64 -3.20 6.18 1.17
N ASP A 65 -1.89 6.41 1.32
CA ASP A 65 -1.23 7.67 0.97
C ASP A 65 -0.11 7.48 -0.05
N HIS A 66 0.86 6.64 0.25
CA HIS A 66 2.00 6.36 -0.63
C HIS A 66 2.54 4.94 -0.39
N PHE A 67 3.46 4.53 -1.25
CA PHE A 67 4.22 3.30 -1.05
C PHE A 67 5.70 3.54 -1.35
N GLY A 68 6.53 2.57 -1.01
CA GLY A 68 7.97 2.67 -1.21
C GLY A 68 8.54 1.51 -2.00
N ILE A 69 9.54 1.84 -2.81
CA ILE A 69 10.33 0.88 -3.58
C ILE A 69 11.79 1.02 -3.16
N GLU A 70 12.40 -0.11 -2.80
CA GLU A 70 13.83 -0.22 -2.63
C GLU A 70 14.46 -0.62 -3.95
N VAL A 71 15.53 0.08 -4.33
CA VAL A 71 16.28 -0.14 -5.56
C VAL A 71 17.74 -0.47 -5.28
N ASP A 72 18.40 -1.12 -6.21
CA ASP A 72 19.84 -1.43 -6.10
C ASP A 72 20.70 -0.18 -6.35
N ASP A 73 20.30 0.69 -7.30
CA ASP A 73 20.97 1.96 -7.61
C ASP A 73 19.96 3.08 -7.87
N ILE A 74 19.89 4.02 -6.95
CA ILE A 74 18.98 5.16 -7.02
C ILE A 74 19.36 6.14 -8.14
N ASN A 75 20.64 6.24 -8.51
CA ASN A 75 21.09 7.13 -9.59
C ASN A 75 20.61 6.61 -10.93
N ASN A 76 20.64 5.28 -11.14
CA ASN A 76 20.08 4.67 -12.34
C ASN A 76 18.58 5.00 -12.47
N SER A 77 17.82 4.90 -11.38
CA SER A 77 16.40 5.29 -11.39
C SER A 77 16.18 6.75 -11.80
N PHE A 78 17.03 7.68 -11.32
CA PHE A 78 16.95 9.09 -11.73
C PHE A 78 17.31 9.33 -13.19
N ASP A 79 18.36 8.67 -13.68
CA ASP A 79 18.78 8.78 -15.06
C ASP A 79 17.68 8.26 -16.01
N GLN A 80 17.02 7.16 -15.67
CA GLN A 80 15.88 6.64 -16.43
C GLN A 80 14.67 7.55 -16.36
N ALA A 81 14.32 8.07 -15.17
CA ALA A 81 13.22 9.01 -15.01
C ALA A 81 13.48 10.29 -15.82
N GLY A 82 14.64 10.93 -15.66
CA GLY A 82 14.97 12.16 -16.38
C GLY A 82 15.02 12.01 -17.89
N LYS A 83 15.40 10.84 -18.39
CA LYS A 83 15.49 10.56 -19.83
C LYS A 83 14.12 10.30 -20.46
N ASN A 84 13.28 9.51 -19.83
CA ASN A 84 12.06 8.96 -20.42
C ASN A 84 10.78 9.62 -19.93
N TYR A 85 10.84 10.28 -18.77
CA TYR A 85 9.69 10.88 -18.06
C TYR A 85 10.03 12.28 -17.54
N PRO A 86 10.30 13.27 -18.42
CA PRO A 86 10.73 14.61 -18.01
C PRO A 86 9.69 15.39 -17.21
N GLU A 87 8.43 14.94 -17.21
CA GLU A 87 7.33 15.50 -16.42
C GLU A 87 7.35 15.03 -14.95
N VAL A 88 8.13 14.00 -14.62
CA VAL A 88 8.22 13.44 -13.29
C VAL A 88 9.15 14.27 -12.43
N GLU A 89 8.68 14.67 -11.27
CA GLU A 89 9.46 15.41 -10.29
C GLU A 89 9.92 14.51 -9.15
N TRP A 90 11.06 14.85 -8.58
CA TRP A 90 11.58 14.17 -7.41
C TRP A 90 12.22 15.13 -6.44
N ILE A 91 12.20 14.78 -5.15
CA ILE A 91 12.78 15.57 -4.07
C ILE A 91 13.56 14.69 -3.10
N LYS A 92 14.78 15.09 -2.81
CA LYS A 92 15.58 14.45 -1.78
C LYS A 92 15.03 14.80 -0.41
N ARG A 93 14.77 13.78 0.42
CA ARG A 93 14.32 13.96 1.80
C ARG A 93 15.49 14.20 2.76
N SER A 94 15.23 14.89 3.86
CA SER A 94 16.21 15.03 4.94
C SER A 94 16.51 13.65 5.55
N GLY A 95 17.79 13.34 5.76
CA GLY A 95 18.37 12.01 5.99
C GLY A 95 17.97 11.24 7.26
N THR A 96 16.84 11.56 7.90
CA THR A 96 16.39 10.87 9.12
C THR A 96 15.31 9.81 8.89
N ARG A 97 14.93 9.55 7.63
CA ARG A 97 13.86 8.59 7.31
C ARG A 97 14.45 7.34 6.64
N PRO A 98 14.46 6.19 7.34
CA PRO A 98 15.16 4.99 6.86
C PRO A 98 14.57 4.35 5.62
N TYR A 99 13.31 4.66 5.26
CA TYR A 99 12.62 4.02 4.14
C TYR A 99 12.39 4.95 2.95
N ALA A 100 12.80 6.23 3.05
CA ALA A 100 12.52 7.21 2.03
C ALA A 100 13.66 8.22 1.94
N GLN A 101 14.66 7.93 1.11
CA GLN A 101 15.73 8.89 0.80
C GLN A 101 15.25 9.96 -0.18
N VAL A 102 14.34 9.59 -1.05
CA VAL A 102 13.76 10.44 -2.10
C VAL A 102 12.28 10.15 -2.24
N ASP A 103 11.51 11.18 -2.52
CA ASP A 103 10.16 11.06 -3.04
C ASP A 103 10.20 11.35 -4.55
N ILE A 104 9.52 10.55 -5.32
CA ILE A 104 9.25 10.75 -6.74
C ILE A 104 7.75 10.62 -6.97
N ASN A 105 7.20 11.34 -7.93
CA ASN A 105 5.84 11.04 -8.40
C ASN A 105 5.90 10.17 -9.66
N ASP A 106 4.93 9.30 -9.84
CA ASP A 106 4.71 8.64 -11.13
C ASP A 106 4.08 9.63 -12.14
N PRO A 107 3.94 9.26 -13.42
CA PRO A 107 3.39 10.18 -14.44
C PRO A 107 1.98 10.72 -14.14
N ASP A 108 1.21 10.04 -13.30
CA ASP A 108 -0.15 10.45 -12.91
C ASP A 108 -0.23 11.06 -11.50
N GLY A 109 0.93 11.29 -10.85
CA GLY A 109 1.07 12.03 -9.60
C GLY A 109 1.04 11.19 -8.33
N GLN A 110 1.05 9.85 -8.41
CA GLN A 110 1.20 9.00 -7.22
C GLN A 110 2.60 9.13 -6.65
N VAL A 111 2.69 9.44 -5.37
CA VAL A 111 3.99 9.54 -4.66
C VAL A 111 4.54 8.15 -4.36
N VAL A 112 5.80 7.95 -4.72
CA VAL A 112 6.60 6.76 -4.43
C VAL A 112 7.81 7.18 -3.63
N ASN A 113 8.03 6.55 -2.49
CA ASN A 113 9.28 6.69 -1.74
C ASN A 113 10.34 5.78 -2.32
N ILE A 114 11.56 6.28 -2.47
CA ILE A 114 12.68 5.46 -2.94
C ILE A 114 13.75 5.41 -1.86
N ASN A 115 14.30 4.23 -1.67
CA ASN A 115 15.54 4.03 -0.93
C ASN A 115 16.46 3.04 -1.67
N GLN A 116 17.76 3.21 -1.48
CA GLN A 116 18.74 2.30 -2.03
C GLN A 116 19.04 1.17 -1.04
N ARG A 117 19.17 -0.05 -1.58
CA ARG A 117 19.59 -1.23 -0.81
C ARG A 117 21.03 -1.03 -0.30
N ASP A 118 21.36 -1.66 0.81
CA ASP A 118 22.71 -1.76 1.38
C ASP A 118 23.44 -0.44 1.64
N ILE A 119 22.81 0.71 1.48
CA ILE A 119 23.36 1.92 2.08
C ILE A 119 23.29 1.75 3.60
N ASP A 120 24.42 1.99 4.26
CA ASP A 120 24.46 2.11 5.72
C ASP A 120 23.45 3.20 6.15
N LYS A 121 22.26 2.75 6.50
CA LYS A 121 21.09 3.59 6.83
C LYS A 121 21.24 4.18 8.22
N GLY A 122 22.46 4.20 8.77
CA GLY A 122 22.63 4.51 10.18
C GLY A 122 21.84 3.52 11.04
N ILE A 123 21.97 2.22 10.77
CA ILE A 123 21.24 1.15 11.46
C ILE A 123 21.32 1.30 12.99
N SER A 124 22.41 1.88 13.49
CA SER A 124 22.52 2.25 14.89
C SER A 124 21.51 3.32 15.33
N GLU A 125 21.23 4.33 14.50
CA GLU A 125 20.23 5.37 14.77
C GLU A 125 18.81 4.84 14.56
N VAL A 126 18.61 3.99 13.55
CA VAL A 126 17.32 3.32 13.28
C VAL A 126 16.97 2.35 14.40
N LYS A 127 17.92 1.57 14.90
CA LYS A 127 17.73 0.69 16.08
C LYS A 127 17.41 1.50 17.34
N THR A 128 18.05 2.65 17.51
CA THR A 128 17.78 3.55 18.63
C THR A 128 16.41 4.21 18.53
N ALA A 129 15.86 4.36 17.32
CA ALA A 129 14.51 4.88 17.09
C ALA A 129 13.40 3.81 17.19
N GLY A 130 13.72 2.57 17.57
CA GLY A 130 12.74 1.49 17.71
C GLY A 130 12.24 0.92 16.38
N VAL A 131 12.90 1.20 15.27
CA VAL A 131 12.56 0.61 13.97
C VAL A 131 13.41 -0.64 13.78
N TYR A 132 12.84 -1.80 14.08
CA TYR A 132 13.47 -3.07 13.76
C TYR A 132 13.32 -3.31 12.26
N LEU A 133 14.44 -3.27 11.55
CA LEU A 133 14.51 -3.85 10.20
C LEU A 133 14.65 -5.36 10.42
N GLU A 134 13.51 -6.07 10.38
CA GLU A 134 13.55 -7.53 10.26
C GLU A 134 14.26 -7.87 8.95
N GLU A 135 15.13 -8.89 8.98
CA GLU A 135 15.63 -9.46 7.74
C GLU A 135 14.44 -10.01 6.93
N ASP A 136 14.52 -9.83 5.62
CA ASP A 136 13.49 -10.34 4.73
C ASP A 136 13.38 -11.86 4.90
N SER A 137 12.16 -12.35 5.12
CA SER A 137 11.92 -13.78 5.10
C SER A 137 12.20 -14.32 3.69
N ALA A 138 12.93 -15.43 3.56
CA ALA A 138 13.23 -16.06 2.27
C ALA A 138 11.94 -16.48 1.54
N GLU A 139 10.94 -16.95 2.30
CA GLU A 139 9.64 -17.41 1.78
C GLU A 139 8.51 -16.52 2.30
N PRO A 140 7.41 -16.37 1.52
CA PRO A 140 6.21 -15.70 2.00
C PRO A 140 5.65 -16.37 3.24
N ARG A 141 5.19 -15.57 4.21
CA ARG A 141 4.42 -16.08 5.36
C ARG A 141 3.04 -16.56 4.87
N PRO A 142 2.34 -17.41 5.63
CA PRO A 142 0.98 -17.84 5.29
C PRO A 142 0.00 -16.68 5.07
N ARG A 143 0.20 -15.58 5.79
CA ARG A 143 -0.52 -14.31 5.63
C ARG A 143 0.47 -13.24 5.20
N HIS A 144 0.30 -12.73 3.98
CA HIS A 144 1.22 -11.73 3.42
C HIS A 144 0.52 -10.81 2.43
N VAL A 145 1.15 -9.67 2.14
CA VAL A 145 0.70 -8.77 1.09
C VAL A 145 1.00 -9.41 -0.26
N GLU A 146 -0.06 -9.74 -1.01
CA GLU A 146 0.04 -10.32 -2.35
C GLU A 146 0.17 -9.22 -3.41
N TYR A 147 -0.63 -8.16 -3.26
CA TYR A 147 -0.59 -7.04 -4.20
C TYR A 147 -1.02 -5.70 -3.59
N LEU A 148 -0.62 -4.64 -4.26
CA LEU A 148 -1.09 -3.28 -4.06
C LEU A 148 -1.77 -2.80 -5.33
N ALA A 149 -2.99 -2.27 -5.23
CA ALA A 149 -3.74 -1.74 -6.34
C ALA A 149 -3.71 -0.21 -6.37
N LEU A 150 -3.47 0.34 -7.54
CA LEU A 150 -3.40 1.77 -7.84
C LEU A 150 -4.35 2.10 -9.00
N ARG A 151 -5.15 3.16 -8.84
CA ARG A 151 -5.97 3.73 -9.92
C ARG A 151 -5.25 4.89 -10.57
N THR A 152 -5.19 4.84 -11.87
CA THR A 152 -4.47 5.82 -12.68
C THR A 152 -5.22 6.12 -13.98
N PRO A 153 -5.28 7.38 -14.45
CA PRO A 153 -5.85 7.72 -15.75
C PRO A 153 -5.14 7.04 -16.92
N ASN A 154 -3.85 6.71 -16.76
CA ASN A 154 -3.06 6.11 -17.82
C ASN A 154 -2.25 4.88 -17.34
N PRO A 155 -2.91 3.71 -17.15
CA PRO A 155 -2.25 2.50 -16.65
C PRO A 155 -1.06 2.05 -17.50
N SER A 156 -1.13 2.21 -18.82
CA SER A 156 -0.04 1.84 -19.73
C SER A 156 1.22 2.66 -19.47
N ARG A 157 1.08 4.01 -19.40
CA ARG A 157 2.22 4.89 -19.16
C ARG A 157 2.84 4.70 -17.78
N CYS A 158 2.01 4.51 -16.76
CA CYS A 158 2.50 4.18 -15.42
C CYS A 158 3.20 2.80 -15.41
N SER A 159 2.68 1.81 -16.15
CA SER A 159 3.34 0.51 -16.30
C SER A 159 4.74 0.64 -16.92
N ASP A 160 4.86 1.42 -18.00
CA ASP A 160 6.16 1.70 -18.61
C ASP A 160 7.09 2.40 -17.61
N PHE A 161 6.59 3.37 -16.84
CA PHE A 161 7.38 4.06 -15.83
C PHE A 161 7.91 3.11 -14.75
N TYR A 162 7.07 2.27 -14.15
CA TYR A 162 7.51 1.32 -13.12
C TYR A 162 8.48 0.26 -13.66
N ARG A 163 8.32 -0.15 -14.92
CA ARG A 163 9.28 -1.03 -15.60
C ARG A 163 10.62 -0.34 -15.83
N ASP A 164 10.61 0.86 -16.41
CA ASP A 164 11.82 1.52 -16.91
C ASP A 164 12.64 2.16 -15.78
N VAL A 165 11.96 2.74 -14.78
CA VAL A 165 12.60 3.47 -13.67
C VAL A 165 12.97 2.56 -12.52
N PHE A 166 12.14 1.56 -12.23
CA PHE A 166 12.33 0.66 -11.09
C PHE A 166 12.64 -0.79 -11.48
N GLU A 167 12.71 -1.10 -12.76
CA GLU A 167 13.00 -2.47 -13.25
C GLU A 167 11.97 -3.51 -12.74
N MET A 168 10.73 -3.09 -12.46
CA MET A 168 9.66 -4.03 -12.14
C MET A 168 9.32 -4.90 -13.35
N THR A 169 9.05 -6.17 -13.12
CA THR A 169 8.77 -7.13 -14.19
C THR A 169 7.29 -7.10 -14.58
N PRO A 170 6.95 -6.74 -15.85
CA PRO A 170 5.58 -6.83 -16.31
C PRO A 170 5.06 -8.26 -16.29
N MET A 171 3.82 -8.45 -15.87
CA MET A 171 3.13 -9.73 -15.92
C MET A 171 2.35 -9.89 -17.22
N ASN A 172 2.07 -11.15 -17.60
CA ASN A 172 1.26 -11.44 -18.78
C ASN A 172 -0.14 -10.83 -18.64
N ARG A 173 -0.59 -10.13 -19.68
CA ARG A 173 -1.88 -9.47 -19.77
C ARG A 173 -2.61 -9.95 -21.03
N GLN A 174 -3.92 -10.18 -20.93
CA GLN A 174 -4.76 -10.41 -22.11
C GLN A 174 -5.00 -9.06 -22.81
N GLU A 175 -5.19 -9.07 -24.13
CA GLU A 175 -5.32 -7.83 -24.92
C GLU A 175 -6.51 -6.96 -24.52
N ASP A 176 -7.58 -7.58 -24.05
CA ASP A 176 -8.83 -6.91 -23.60
C ASP A 176 -8.77 -6.44 -22.14
N GLN A 177 -7.74 -6.81 -21.38
CA GLN A 177 -7.56 -6.34 -20.00
C GLN A 177 -7.01 -4.91 -19.99
N GLU A 178 -7.65 -4.03 -19.23
CA GLU A 178 -7.20 -2.63 -19.06
C GLU A 178 -6.26 -2.45 -17.88
N THR A 179 -6.25 -3.40 -16.95
CA THR A 179 -5.34 -3.42 -15.80
C THR A 179 -3.97 -3.93 -16.23
N TYR A 180 -2.93 -3.21 -15.85
CA TYR A 180 -1.53 -3.62 -16.00
C TYR A 180 -1.01 -4.09 -14.66
N SER A 181 -0.27 -5.19 -14.66
CA SER A 181 0.34 -5.74 -13.46
C SER A 181 1.84 -5.87 -13.64
N LEU A 182 2.58 -5.45 -12.64
CA LEU A 182 4.02 -5.64 -12.56
C LEU A 182 4.36 -6.28 -11.22
N THR A 183 5.48 -6.97 -11.15
CA THR A 183 5.94 -7.58 -9.91
C THR A 183 7.41 -7.27 -9.63
N ASP A 184 7.75 -7.21 -8.36
CA ASP A 184 9.12 -7.20 -7.86
C ASP A 184 9.69 -8.62 -7.65
N GLY A 185 8.93 -9.65 -8.09
CA GLY A 185 9.21 -11.06 -7.87
C GLY A 185 8.42 -11.67 -6.70
N ARG A 186 7.75 -10.84 -5.88
CA ARG A 186 7.00 -11.29 -4.71
C ARG A 186 5.65 -10.59 -4.55
N VAL A 187 5.65 -9.27 -4.69
CA VAL A 187 4.43 -8.46 -4.59
C VAL A 187 4.05 -7.94 -5.97
N VAL A 188 2.77 -7.88 -6.24
CA VAL A 188 2.24 -7.36 -7.49
C VAL A 188 1.77 -5.92 -7.31
N LEU A 189 2.18 -5.01 -8.19
CA LEU A 189 1.58 -3.69 -8.35
C LEU A 189 0.54 -3.78 -9.48
N LYS A 190 -0.74 -3.62 -9.15
CA LYS A 190 -1.85 -3.59 -10.10
C LYS A 190 -2.19 -2.13 -10.46
N LEU A 191 -2.07 -1.77 -11.71
CA LEU A 191 -2.38 -0.45 -12.25
C LEU A 191 -3.74 -0.53 -12.97
N MET A 192 -4.78 -0.05 -12.31
CA MET A 192 -6.16 -0.11 -12.79
C MET A 192 -6.56 1.23 -13.41
N PRO A 193 -7.41 1.24 -14.45
CA PRO A 193 -7.92 2.48 -14.98
C PRO A 193 -8.73 3.25 -13.93
N TRP A 194 -8.55 4.57 -13.89
CA TRP A 194 -9.40 5.48 -13.15
C TRP A 194 -10.36 6.18 -14.12
N ARG A 195 -11.65 6.08 -13.83
CA ARG A 195 -12.73 6.75 -14.58
C ARG A 195 -13.73 7.31 -13.58
N ILE A 196 -14.18 8.54 -13.80
CA ILE A 196 -15.21 9.14 -12.95
C ILE A 196 -16.51 8.33 -12.94
N SER A 197 -16.82 7.66 -14.06
CA SER A 197 -17.99 6.79 -14.20
C SER A 197 -17.98 5.55 -13.30
N ASP A 198 -16.79 5.13 -12.81
CA ASP A 198 -16.68 4.01 -11.90
C ASP A 198 -17.21 4.35 -10.49
N PHE A 199 -17.44 5.63 -10.22
CA PHE A 199 -17.91 6.15 -8.94
C PHE A 199 -19.35 6.64 -8.98
N ASP A 200 -20.15 6.19 -9.97
CA ASP A 200 -21.57 6.53 -10.06
C ASP A 200 -22.32 6.11 -8.80
N GLY A 201 -23.00 7.06 -8.17
CA GLY A 201 -23.67 6.87 -6.89
C GLY A 201 -22.73 6.70 -5.68
N MET A 202 -21.47 7.09 -5.81
CA MET A 202 -20.47 7.11 -4.73
C MET A 202 -19.79 8.48 -4.67
N ASP A 203 -19.14 8.77 -3.54
CA ASP A 203 -18.22 9.91 -3.49
C ASP A 203 -17.07 9.69 -4.47
N VAL A 204 -16.83 10.71 -5.31
CA VAL A 204 -15.75 10.65 -6.31
C VAL A 204 -14.41 10.58 -5.62
N ASN A 205 -13.67 9.52 -5.91
CA ASN A 205 -12.28 9.39 -5.51
C ASN A 205 -11.35 9.90 -6.61
N ARG A 206 -10.18 10.37 -6.24
CA ARG A 206 -9.12 10.79 -7.17
C ARG A 206 -8.25 9.59 -7.55
N PRO A 207 -7.48 9.69 -8.65
CA PRO A 207 -6.42 8.71 -8.95
C PRO A 207 -5.47 8.59 -7.75
N MET A 208 -5.31 7.39 -7.20
CA MET A 208 -4.47 7.11 -6.04
C MET A 208 -4.43 5.60 -5.75
N LEU A 209 -3.73 5.22 -4.69
CA LEU A 209 -3.83 3.88 -4.11
C LEU A 209 -5.27 3.54 -3.77
N ASP A 210 -5.69 2.34 -4.15
CA ASP A 210 -7.09 1.88 -4.05
C ASP A 210 -7.26 0.87 -2.91
N HIS A 211 -6.56 -0.27 -2.97
CA HIS A 211 -6.67 -1.31 -1.95
C HIS A 211 -5.44 -2.20 -1.87
N ILE A 212 -5.34 -2.95 -0.78
CA ILE A 212 -4.30 -3.95 -0.54
C ILE A 212 -4.93 -5.35 -0.67
N GLY A 213 -4.28 -6.24 -1.42
CA GLY A 213 -4.63 -7.65 -1.45
C GLY A 213 -3.73 -8.46 -0.52
N PHE A 214 -4.36 -9.23 0.37
CA PHE A 214 -3.68 -10.18 1.23
C PHE A 214 -3.94 -11.61 0.76
N LYS A 215 -2.87 -12.38 0.61
CA LYS A 215 -2.94 -13.84 0.54
C LYS A 215 -2.99 -14.39 1.96
N VAL A 216 -3.89 -15.32 2.21
CA VAL A 216 -4.05 -15.96 3.51
C VAL A 216 -4.23 -17.47 3.34
N GLU A 217 -3.97 -18.24 4.38
CA GLU A 217 -4.13 -19.70 4.35
C GLU A 217 -5.58 -20.15 4.31
N ASP A 218 -6.49 -19.34 4.86
CA ASP A 218 -7.93 -19.61 4.97
C ASP A 218 -8.67 -18.29 5.19
N ALA A 219 -9.32 -17.79 4.14
CA ALA A 219 -10.00 -16.50 4.18
C ALA A 219 -11.27 -16.54 5.05
N ASP A 220 -11.94 -17.70 5.20
CA ASP A 220 -13.08 -17.85 6.10
C ASP A 220 -12.64 -17.71 7.56
N LYS A 221 -11.53 -18.31 7.91
CA LYS A 221 -10.96 -18.19 9.26
C LYS A 221 -10.57 -16.75 9.56
N VAL A 222 -9.89 -16.08 8.61
CA VAL A 222 -9.52 -14.66 8.78
C VAL A 222 -10.75 -13.77 8.90
N HIS A 223 -11.83 -14.08 8.17
CA HIS A 223 -13.11 -13.40 8.31
C HIS A 223 -13.68 -13.52 9.73
N GLU A 224 -13.71 -14.73 10.27
CA GLU A 224 -14.15 -14.99 11.65
C GLU A 224 -13.28 -14.26 12.68
N GLU A 225 -11.96 -14.25 12.50
CA GLU A 225 -11.02 -13.54 13.36
C GLU A 225 -11.25 -12.01 13.35
N ILE A 226 -11.58 -11.42 12.19
CA ILE A 226 -11.94 -10.00 12.08
C ILE A 226 -13.26 -9.71 12.83
N LEU A 227 -14.27 -10.57 12.68
CA LEU A 227 -15.54 -10.42 13.40
C LEU A 227 -15.36 -10.54 14.92
N ASP A 228 -14.56 -11.51 15.38
CA ASP A 228 -14.23 -11.68 16.79
C ASP A 228 -13.44 -10.50 17.35
N TYR A 229 -12.46 -9.98 16.57
CA TYR A 229 -11.70 -8.77 16.95
C TYR A 229 -12.64 -7.58 17.14
N ASN A 230 -13.54 -7.33 16.18
CA ASN A 230 -14.53 -6.26 16.26
C ASN A 230 -15.52 -6.44 17.43
N GLY A 231 -15.77 -7.66 17.86
CA GLY A 231 -16.60 -7.94 19.03
C GLY A 231 -15.94 -7.60 20.38
N ARG A 232 -14.60 -7.60 20.43
CA ARG A 232 -13.80 -7.30 21.63
C ARG A 232 -13.33 -5.87 21.73
N PHE A 233 -13.19 -5.19 20.58
CA PHE A 233 -12.65 -3.85 20.44
C PHE A 233 -13.63 -2.98 19.65
N PRO A 234 -13.45 -1.64 19.63
CA PRO A 234 -14.17 -0.82 18.65
C PRO A 234 -13.98 -1.38 17.24
N PRO A 235 -15.02 -1.40 16.40
CA PRO A 235 -14.93 -1.97 15.07
C PRO A 235 -13.79 -1.33 14.27
N MET A 236 -12.84 -2.15 13.84
CA MET A 236 -11.64 -1.71 13.12
C MET A 236 -11.78 -1.87 11.62
N ALA A 237 -12.49 -2.92 11.18
CA ALA A 237 -12.76 -3.15 9.77
C ALA A 237 -14.18 -3.70 9.60
N ALA A 238 -14.87 -3.21 8.58
CA ALA A 238 -16.19 -3.68 8.20
C ALA A 238 -16.13 -4.30 6.80
N PRO A 239 -16.77 -5.46 6.58
CA PRO A 239 -17.00 -5.95 5.23
C PRO A 239 -17.72 -4.90 4.39
N CYS A 240 -17.31 -4.72 3.13
CA CYS A 240 -17.88 -3.71 2.25
C CYS A 240 -19.38 -3.89 1.97
N TRP A 241 -19.94 -5.07 2.25
CA TRP A 241 -21.37 -5.38 2.06
C TRP A 241 -22.25 -5.20 3.30
N LEU A 242 -21.70 -4.86 4.47
CA LEU A 242 -22.50 -4.71 5.71
C LEU A 242 -23.41 -3.49 5.72
N LEU A 243 -23.21 -2.52 4.84
CA LEU A 243 -23.97 -1.28 4.77
C LEU A 243 -24.93 -1.27 3.57
N GLU A 244 -25.52 -2.43 3.22
CA GLU A 244 -26.41 -2.59 2.06
C GLU A 244 -27.71 -1.76 2.12
N ASP A 245 -28.00 -1.13 3.23
CA ASP A 245 -29.18 -0.25 3.39
C ASP A 245 -29.06 1.05 2.60
N ARG A 246 -27.83 1.45 2.22
CA ARG A 246 -27.58 2.65 1.43
C ARG A 246 -27.21 2.30 0.00
N GLU A 247 -27.70 3.10 -0.94
CA GLU A 247 -27.37 2.91 -2.38
C GLU A 247 -25.88 3.04 -2.63
N GLU A 248 -25.22 4.04 -2.01
CA GLU A 248 -23.79 4.27 -2.12
C GLU A 248 -22.96 3.06 -1.66
N ASP A 249 -23.36 2.41 -0.57
CA ASP A 249 -22.65 1.25 -0.03
C ASP A 249 -22.83 0.00 -0.91
N ARG A 250 -24.03 -0.17 -1.50
CA ARG A 250 -24.27 -1.21 -2.51
C ARG A 250 -23.41 -1.00 -3.76
N ASN A 251 -23.30 0.24 -4.22
CA ASN A 251 -22.49 0.60 -5.38
C ASN A 251 -21.00 0.35 -5.08
N ARG A 252 -20.54 0.74 -3.89
CA ARG A 252 -19.15 0.47 -3.43
C ARG A 252 -18.85 -1.03 -3.37
N ALA A 253 -19.73 -1.84 -2.78
CA ALA A 253 -19.57 -3.30 -2.72
C ALA A 253 -19.55 -3.93 -4.11
N LYS A 254 -20.44 -3.48 -5.00
CA LYS A 254 -20.46 -3.90 -6.41
C LYS A 254 -19.17 -3.54 -7.12
N HIS A 255 -18.70 -2.31 -6.91
CA HIS A 255 -17.46 -1.82 -7.50
C HIS A 255 -16.25 -2.62 -7.02
N MET A 256 -16.12 -2.88 -5.71
CA MET A 256 -15.06 -3.71 -5.15
C MET A 256 -15.06 -5.12 -5.76
N LYS A 257 -16.20 -5.74 -5.98
CA LYS A 257 -16.30 -7.04 -6.67
C LYS A 257 -15.86 -7.00 -8.13
N GLN A 258 -15.95 -5.85 -8.79
CA GLN A 258 -15.50 -5.68 -10.17
C GLN A 258 -13.97 -5.53 -10.26
N ILE A 259 -13.36 -4.84 -9.30
CA ILE A 259 -11.92 -4.55 -9.32
C ILE A 259 -11.06 -5.62 -8.66
N ALA A 260 -11.64 -6.43 -7.79
CA ALA A 260 -11.00 -7.55 -7.13
C ALA A 260 -11.89 -8.81 -7.20
N PRO A 261 -12.20 -9.30 -8.42
CA PRO A 261 -13.14 -10.41 -8.62
C PRO A 261 -12.64 -11.72 -8.00
N GLU A 262 -11.34 -11.88 -7.85
CA GLU A 262 -10.68 -13.03 -7.22
C GLU A 262 -10.78 -13.02 -5.69
N SER A 263 -11.14 -11.88 -5.09
CA SER A 263 -11.20 -11.78 -3.64
C SER A 263 -12.40 -12.53 -3.07
N LYS A 264 -12.16 -13.26 -1.97
CA LYS A 264 -13.22 -13.93 -1.22
C LYS A 264 -13.95 -12.96 -0.30
N TYR A 265 -13.20 -12.11 0.39
CA TYR A 265 -13.74 -11.07 1.27
C TYR A 265 -13.09 -9.72 1.00
N GLN A 266 -13.88 -8.68 1.19
CA GLN A 266 -13.52 -7.29 0.93
C GLN A 266 -13.90 -6.45 2.15
N TYR A 267 -12.98 -5.62 2.63
CA TYR A 267 -13.13 -4.82 3.84
C TYR A 267 -12.72 -3.38 3.60
N CYS A 268 -13.27 -2.49 4.43
CA CYS A 268 -12.72 -1.16 4.64
C CYS A 268 -12.41 -0.99 6.13
N ASP A 269 -11.22 -0.51 6.45
CA ASP A 269 -10.90 -0.17 7.83
C ASP A 269 -11.52 1.16 8.24
N MET A 270 -11.40 1.51 9.53
CA MET A 270 -11.99 2.73 10.09
C MET A 270 -11.44 4.04 9.48
N ASN A 271 -10.37 3.99 8.70
CA ASN A 271 -9.77 5.14 8.03
C ASN A 271 -10.08 5.16 6.53
N GLY A 272 -10.89 4.22 6.04
CA GLY A 272 -11.23 4.09 4.64
C GLY A 272 -10.19 3.34 3.80
N THR A 273 -9.19 2.70 4.42
CA THR A 273 -8.30 1.78 3.68
C THR A 273 -9.09 0.53 3.32
N CYS A 274 -9.25 0.30 2.03
CA CYS A 274 -9.83 -0.94 1.53
C CYS A 274 -8.75 -2.03 1.45
N PHE A 275 -9.12 -3.24 1.85
CA PHE A 275 -8.29 -4.42 1.68
C PHE A 275 -9.15 -5.65 1.38
N VAL A 276 -8.54 -6.63 0.75
CA VAL A 276 -9.20 -7.88 0.37
C VAL A 276 -8.40 -9.07 0.82
N THR A 277 -9.07 -10.21 1.02
CA THR A 277 -8.42 -11.48 1.39
C THR A 277 -8.73 -12.55 0.36
N ASN A 278 -7.70 -13.31 -0.01
CA ASN A 278 -7.71 -14.43 -0.95
C ASN A 278 -7.13 -15.67 -0.29
N ASP A 279 -7.70 -16.87 -0.62
CA ASP A 279 -7.09 -18.16 -0.24
C ASP A 279 -5.86 -18.48 -1.07
#